data_65675c25234f209fa0df676bb7024456
#
_entry.id   65675c25234f209fa0df676bb7024456
#
_cell.length_a   1.000
_cell.length_b   1.000
_cell.length_c   1.000
_cell.angle_alpha   90.00
_cell.angle_beta   90.00
_cell.angle_gamma   90.00
#
_symmetry.space_group_name_H-M   'P 1'
#
loop_
_entity.id
_entity.type
_entity.pdbx_description
1 polymer ?
#
loop_
_entity_poly.entity_id
_entity_poly.type
_entity_poly.pdbx_seq_one_letter_code
_entity_poly.pdbx_strand_id
1 'polypeptide(L)'
;DELLTVLDEQLTATQAMSFSPFKGPFEERIDLWNRTLQLMSDSIDEWIGLQRNWLYLQPIFSSDDIQKQLPTESKRFRTVDKNWRRSMTNANKSKDPVQVCGNDKQLKTFQEGNKLLDLVQKGLSAYLESKRNVFTRFFFLSNDELLSILSQTKDVTKVQPHLKKCFEGINRVSFGENNLIETMISREKEVMPLSSPIDPNLSGVEFWMTELEDMMRVSVRDHCEQSIQDYLKRSRPKWMQKWPGMCVLNCSQVHWTAEMESAMNKHGTKGVERMLEQQKAQLADMTKLVRGKLQKNARTAIGALTVVDVHARDVTIKLVSEKVSSTNDFEWLSQMRYYWQEDDLWVQMVAARRPYGYEYLGNSFRLVITPLTDKCYLTLMGALEMIL
;
A
#
# COMPACT_ATOMS: atom_id res chain seq x y z
N ASP A 1 20.61 -26.44 17.00
CA ASP A 1 21.94 -26.65 16.40
C ASP A 1 22.79 -27.61 17.24
N GLU A 2 23.05 -27.33 18.54
CA GLU A 2 23.90 -28.17 19.41
C GLU A 2 23.43 -29.65 19.46
N LEU A 3 22.13 -29.89 19.58
CA LEU A 3 21.56 -31.26 19.60
C LEU A 3 21.84 -32.03 18.31
N LEU A 4 21.66 -31.37 17.16
CA LEU A 4 21.94 -31.99 15.85
C LEU A 4 23.43 -32.28 15.68
N THR A 5 24.32 -31.38 16.13
CA THR A 5 25.76 -31.61 16.10
C THR A 5 26.15 -32.85 16.89
N VAL A 6 25.62 -33.00 18.12
CA VAL A 6 25.90 -34.18 18.94
C VAL A 6 25.39 -35.46 18.26
N LEU A 7 24.19 -35.41 17.65
CA LEU A 7 23.63 -36.56 16.96
C LEU A 7 24.47 -36.96 15.72
N ASP A 8 24.92 -35.99 14.93
CA ASP A 8 25.79 -36.20 13.78
C ASP A 8 27.14 -36.81 14.18
N GLU A 9 27.71 -36.34 15.28
CA GLU A 9 28.95 -36.94 15.85
C GLU A 9 28.73 -38.41 16.22
N GLN A 10 27.60 -38.77 16.87
CA GLN A 10 27.28 -40.14 17.23
C GLN A 10 27.00 -41.02 16.02
N LEU A 11 26.30 -40.48 15.00
CA LEU A 11 26.07 -41.16 13.72
C LEU A 11 27.40 -41.46 13.02
N THR A 12 28.29 -40.49 12.92
CA THR A 12 29.60 -40.62 12.30
C THR A 12 30.45 -41.68 13.03
N ALA A 13 30.49 -41.62 14.37
CA ALA A 13 31.22 -42.59 15.20
C ALA A 13 30.69 -44.02 14.99
N THR A 14 29.36 -44.17 14.96
CA THR A 14 28.72 -45.51 14.75
C THR A 14 28.97 -46.02 13.35
N GLN A 15 28.92 -45.16 12.33
CA GLN A 15 29.25 -45.53 10.95
C GLN A 15 30.72 -45.95 10.83
N ALA A 16 31.66 -45.28 11.48
CA ALA A 16 33.06 -45.67 11.52
C ALA A 16 33.24 -47.09 12.12
N MET A 17 32.48 -47.44 13.17
CA MET A 17 32.48 -48.80 13.72
C MET A 17 31.97 -49.84 12.71
N SER A 18 30.97 -49.48 11.88
CA SER A 18 30.42 -50.39 10.84
C SER A 18 31.45 -50.76 9.76
N PHE A 19 32.46 -49.93 9.55
CA PHE A 19 33.56 -50.20 8.61
C PHE A 19 34.78 -50.91 9.27
N SER A 20 34.73 -51.15 10.58
CA SER A 20 35.84 -51.81 11.28
C SER A 20 35.97 -53.29 10.87
N PRO A 21 37.21 -53.78 10.60
CA PRO A 21 37.43 -55.21 10.33
C PRO A 21 37.13 -56.11 11.53
N PHE A 22 36.97 -55.56 12.75
CA PHE A 22 36.68 -56.26 13.99
C PHE A 22 35.23 -56.22 14.41
N LYS A 23 34.33 -55.77 13.55
CA LYS A 23 32.90 -55.57 13.85
C LYS A 23 32.13 -56.86 14.12
N GLY A 24 32.60 -58.03 13.60
CA GLY A 24 31.85 -59.30 13.59
C GLY A 24 31.04 -59.59 14.86
N PRO A 25 31.65 -59.62 16.08
CA PRO A 25 30.91 -59.95 17.31
C PRO A 25 29.86 -58.85 17.71
N PHE A 26 29.87 -57.70 17.08
CA PHE A 26 29.02 -56.53 17.46
C PHE A 26 28.12 -56.08 16.33
N GLU A 27 28.15 -56.73 15.17
CA GLU A 27 27.49 -56.27 13.92
C GLU A 27 26.01 -55.99 14.13
N GLU A 28 25.25 -56.91 14.72
CA GLU A 28 23.83 -56.70 14.99
C GLU A 28 23.54 -55.50 15.89
N ARG A 29 24.40 -55.28 16.91
CA ARG A 29 24.25 -54.12 17.80
C ARG A 29 24.59 -52.81 17.14
N ILE A 30 25.61 -52.78 16.30
CA ILE A 30 26.03 -51.58 15.53
C ILE A 30 24.92 -51.25 14.53
N ASP A 31 24.40 -52.23 13.81
CA ASP A 31 23.31 -52.00 12.84
C ASP A 31 22.02 -51.53 13.49
N LEU A 32 21.65 -52.13 14.62
CA LEU A 32 20.49 -51.67 15.40
C LEU A 32 20.66 -50.24 15.88
N TRP A 33 21.85 -49.90 16.42
CA TRP A 33 22.13 -48.56 16.95
C TRP A 33 22.19 -47.52 15.83
N ASN A 34 22.79 -47.85 14.69
CA ASN A 34 22.84 -47.00 13.53
C ASN A 34 21.43 -46.69 12.98
N ARG A 35 20.56 -47.67 12.87
CA ARG A 35 19.14 -47.49 12.50
C ARG A 35 18.41 -46.59 13.51
N THR A 36 18.66 -46.82 14.81
CA THR A 36 18.04 -45.99 15.87
C THR A 36 18.47 -44.55 15.78
N LEU A 37 19.77 -44.26 15.62
CA LEU A 37 20.29 -42.91 15.49
C LEU A 37 19.76 -42.23 14.20
N GLN A 38 19.69 -42.95 13.08
CA GLN A 38 19.13 -42.43 11.83
C GLN A 38 17.64 -42.08 12.03
N LEU A 39 16.88 -42.95 12.67
CA LEU A 39 15.47 -42.71 12.96
C LEU A 39 15.28 -41.49 13.91
N MET A 40 16.19 -41.33 14.86
CA MET A 40 16.20 -40.10 15.73
C MET A 40 16.49 -38.86 14.94
N SER A 41 17.45 -38.88 14.03
CA SER A 41 17.77 -37.75 13.14
C SER A 41 16.56 -37.35 12.31
N ASP A 42 15.98 -38.29 11.59
CA ASP A 42 14.79 -38.06 10.76
C ASP A 42 13.60 -37.53 11.61
N SER A 43 13.45 -38.04 12.83
CA SER A 43 12.37 -37.61 13.75
C SER A 43 12.57 -36.19 14.26
N ILE A 44 13.82 -35.80 14.55
CA ILE A 44 14.13 -34.45 15.04
C ILE A 44 13.96 -33.43 13.92
N ASP A 45 14.39 -33.71 12.72
CA ASP A 45 14.22 -32.83 11.55
C ASP A 45 12.73 -32.56 11.29
N GLU A 46 11.92 -33.62 11.25
CA GLU A 46 10.47 -33.49 11.08
C GLU A 46 9.81 -32.75 12.25
N TRP A 47 10.29 -32.97 13.49
CA TRP A 47 9.82 -32.27 14.67
C TRP A 47 10.08 -30.78 14.59
N ILE A 48 11.31 -30.37 14.27
CA ILE A 48 11.69 -28.96 14.16
C ILE A 48 10.85 -28.26 13.09
N GLY A 49 10.65 -28.90 11.94
CA GLY A 49 9.78 -28.41 10.87
C GLY A 49 8.33 -28.23 11.34
N LEU A 50 7.78 -29.24 12.00
CA LEU A 50 6.43 -29.22 12.54
C LEU A 50 6.24 -28.15 13.60
N GLN A 51 7.19 -28.02 14.51
CA GLN A 51 7.17 -27.01 15.58
C GLN A 51 7.16 -25.60 15.02
N ARG A 52 8.03 -25.29 14.07
CA ARG A 52 8.11 -23.97 13.43
C ARG A 52 6.79 -23.61 12.75
N ASN A 53 6.25 -24.51 11.95
CA ASN A 53 5.00 -24.29 11.22
C ASN A 53 3.80 -24.20 12.18
N TRP A 54 3.78 -25.02 13.22
CA TRP A 54 2.72 -24.98 14.23
C TRP A 54 2.75 -23.67 15.02
N LEU A 55 3.92 -23.19 15.45
CA LEU A 55 4.07 -21.91 16.15
C LEU A 55 3.58 -20.71 15.32
N TYR A 56 3.82 -20.75 14.01
CA TYR A 56 3.35 -19.72 13.07
C TYR A 56 1.81 -19.77 12.91
N LEU A 57 1.24 -20.95 12.74
CA LEU A 57 -0.19 -21.10 12.42
C LEU A 57 -1.10 -21.04 13.67
N GLN A 58 -0.59 -21.38 14.83
CA GLN A 58 -1.38 -21.46 16.07
C GLN A 58 -2.09 -20.15 16.43
N PRO A 59 -1.44 -18.95 16.45
CA PRO A 59 -2.13 -17.71 16.74
C PRO A 59 -3.17 -17.36 15.66
N ILE A 60 -2.95 -17.70 14.39
CA ILE A 60 -3.85 -17.43 13.28
C ILE A 60 -5.15 -18.24 13.45
N PHE A 61 -5.01 -19.56 13.64
CA PHE A 61 -6.16 -20.45 13.81
C PHE A 61 -6.77 -20.43 15.22
N SER A 62 -6.27 -19.59 16.13
CA SER A 62 -6.94 -19.27 17.38
C SER A 62 -8.04 -18.21 17.20
N SER A 63 -8.07 -17.48 16.09
CA SER A 63 -9.12 -16.52 15.78
C SER A 63 -10.41 -17.20 15.31
N ASP A 64 -11.54 -16.89 15.96
CA ASP A 64 -12.86 -17.40 15.56
C ASP A 64 -13.26 -16.99 14.15
N ASP A 65 -12.86 -15.79 13.72
CA ASP A 65 -13.19 -15.27 12.40
C ASP A 65 -12.46 -16.06 11.31
N ILE A 66 -11.17 -16.35 11.49
CA ILE A 66 -10.39 -17.19 10.58
C ILE A 66 -10.94 -18.63 10.56
N GLN A 67 -11.32 -19.18 11.71
CA GLN A 67 -11.92 -20.52 11.77
C GLN A 67 -13.22 -20.64 10.98
N LYS A 68 -14.04 -19.60 10.97
CA LYS A 68 -15.29 -19.54 10.19
C LYS A 68 -15.03 -19.41 8.70
N GLN A 69 -14.03 -18.64 8.31
CA GLN A 69 -13.67 -18.40 6.92
C GLN A 69 -12.95 -19.59 6.27
N LEU A 70 -12.18 -20.36 7.06
CA LEU A 70 -11.37 -21.48 6.63
C LEU A 70 -11.71 -22.77 7.42
N PRO A 71 -12.94 -23.31 7.33
CA PRO A 71 -13.38 -24.41 8.17
C PRO A 71 -12.60 -25.72 7.91
N THR A 72 -12.21 -25.99 6.67
CA THR A 72 -11.45 -27.18 6.29
C THR A 72 -10.04 -27.14 6.86
N GLU A 73 -9.34 -26.02 6.69
CA GLU A 73 -7.99 -25.77 7.20
C GLU A 73 -7.98 -25.78 8.72
N SER A 74 -8.99 -25.21 9.35
CA SER A 74 -9.18 -25.22 10.81
C SER A 74 -9.34 -26.64 11.35
N LYS A 75 -10.06 -27.51 10.66
CA LYS A 75 -10.19 -28.91 11.04
C LYS A 75 -8.87 -29.65 10.93
N ARG A 76 -8.12 -29.43 9.83
CA ARG A 76 -6.78 -30.00 9.64
C ARG A 76 -5.83 -29.51 10.74
N PHE A 77 -5.79 -28.22 10.99
CA PHE A 77 -4.95 -27.64 12.03
C PHE A 77 -5.27 -28.19 13.43
N ARG A 78 -6.54 -28.30 13.81
CA ARG A 78 -6.94 -28.90 15.10
C ARG A 78 -6.47 -30.34 15.25
N THR A 79 -6.45 -31.11 14.17
CA THR A 79 -5.92 -32.50 14.19
C THR A 79 -4.43 -32.49 14.51
N VAL A 80 -3.68 -31.61 13.87
CA VAL A 80 -2.23 -31.45 14.14
C VAL A 80 -2.00 -30.94 15.56
N ASP A 81 -2.71 -29.90 16.00
CA ASP A 81 -2.59 -29.33 17.33
C ASP A 81 -2.80 -30.37 18.44
N LYS A 82 -3.85 -31.21 18.29
CA LYS A 82 -4.11 -32.31 19.22
C LYS A 82 -2.96 -33.32 19.26
N ASN A 83 -2.45 -33.74 18.12
CA ASN A 83 -1.34 -34.70 18.02
C ASN A 83 -0.05 -34.08 18.56
N TRP A 84 0.24 -32.84 18.21
CA TRP A 84 1.37 -32.07 18.70
C TRP A 84 1.38 -31.99 20.23
N ARG A 85 0.31 -31.51 20.85
CA ARG A 85 0.20 -31.41 22.32
C ARG A 85 0.36 -32.76 23.02
N ARG A 86 -0.20 -33.82 22.43
CA ARG A 86 -0.03 -35.19 22.96
C ARG A 86 1.43 -35.64 22.86
N SER A 87 2.10 -35.42 21.73
CA SER A 87 3.52 -35.78 21.54
C SER A 87 4.42 -35.03 22.52
N MET A 88 4.20 -33.70 22.69
CA MET A 88 4.95 -32.89 23.65
C MET A 88 4.74 -33.33 25.10
N THR A 89 3.51 -33.67 25.47
CA THR A 89 3.20 -34.21 26.80
C THR A 89 3.91 -35.53 27.07
N ASN A 90 3.96 -36.43 26.08
CA ASN A 90 4.64 -37.72 26.16
C ASN A 90 6.16 -37.54 26.25
N ALA A 91 6.74 -36.68 25.44
CA ALA A 91 8.17 -36.36 25.48
C ALA A 91 8.61 -35.79 26.86
N ASN A 92 7.80 -34.87 27.39
CA ASN A 92 8.08 -34.30 28.74
C ASN A 92 7.98 -35.32 29.86
N LYS A 93 7.13 -36.36 29.72
CA LYS A 93 7.00 -37.42 30.71
C LYS A 93 8.15 -38.43 30.61
N SER A 94 8.50 -38.90 29.43
CA SER A 94 9.54 -39.92 29.22
C SER A 94 10.93 -39.37 29.48
N LYS A 95 11.26 -38.17 29.01
CA LYS A 95 12.59 -37.54 29.07
C LYS A 95 13.73 -38.40 28.49
N ASP A 96 13.39 -39.49 27.82
CA ASP A 96 14.33 -40.42 27.15
C ASP A 96 14.27 -40.16 25.63
N PRO A 97 15.32 -39.55 25.02
CA PRO A 97 15.32 -39.21 23.64
C PRO A 97 15.21 -40.45 22.70
N VAL A 98 15.74 -41.58 23.10
CA VAL A 98 15.65 -42.82 22.33
C VAL A 98 14.19 -43.31 22.25
N GLN A 99 13.48 -43.29 23.38
CA GLN A 99 12.07 -43.70 23.39
C GLN A 99 11.16 -42.70 22.63
N VAL A 100 11.49 -41.42 22.69
CA VAL A 100 10.68 -40.37 22.05
C VAL A 100 10.96 -40.26 20.55
N CYS A 101 12.23 -40.23 20.13
CA CYS A 101 12.62 -39.99 18.75
C CYS A 101 12.99 -41.25 17.98
N GLY A 102 13.42 -42.35 18.66
CA GLY A 102 13.75 -43.65 18.06
C GLY A 102 12.52 -44.52 17.78
N ASN A 103 11.38 -43.94 17.41
CA ASN A 103 10.10 -44.60 17.23
C ASN A 103 9.44 -44.25 15.89
N ASP A 104 9.32 -45.21 15.00
CA ASP A 104 8.67 -45.05 13.67
C ASP A 104 7.26 -44.45 13.73
N LYS A 105 6.50 -44.73 14.76
CA LYS A 105 5.15 -44.22 14.93
C LYS A 105 5.19 -42.68 15.19
N GLN A 106 6.18 -42.24 15.94
CA GLN A 106 6.36 -40.81 16.22
C GLN A 106 6.83 -40.06 14.97
N LEU A 107 7.80 -40.61 14.22
CA LEU A 107 8.25 -40.05 12.95
C LEU A 107 7.07 -39.91 11.97
N LYS A 108 6.28 -40.98 11.76
CA LYS A 108 5.08 -40.89 10.91
C LYS A 108 4.09 -39.83 11.37
N THR A 109 3.90 -39.68 12.69
CA THR A 109 3.00 -38.66 13.22
C THR A 109 3.49 -37.24 12.88
N PHE A 110 4.80 -37.00 12.95
CA PHE A 110 5.38 -35.71 12.56
C PHE A 110 5.32 -35.47 11.06
N GLN A 111 5.62 -36.47 10.23
CA GLN A 111 5.52 -36.41 8.77
C GLN A 111 4.09 -36.11 8.31
N GLU A 112 3.11 -36.82 8.87
CA GLU A 112 1.69 -36.56 8.59
C GLU A 112 1.27 -35.15 9.06
N GLY A 113 1.78 -34.72 10.21
CA GLY A 113 1.56 -33.37 10.73
C GLY A 113 2.09 -32.31 9.79
N ASN A 114 3.34 -32.44 9.31
CA ASN A 114 3.94 -31.53 8.33
C ASN A 114 3.15 -31.47 7.03
N LYS A 115 2.75 -32.63 6.47
CA LYS A 115 1.89 -32.67 5.26
C LYS A 115 0.56 -31.95 5.46
N LEU A 116 -0.06 -32.09 6.62
CA LEU A 116 -1.31 -31.39 6.94
C LEU A 116 -1.09 -29.88 7.10
N LEU A 117 0.01 -29.45 7.74
CA LEU A 117 0.33 -28.03 7.87
C LEU A 117 0.66 -27.39 6.52
N ASP A 118 1.31 -28.09 5.60
CA ASP A 118 1.53 -27.61 4.22
C ASP A 118 0.20 -27.38 3.50
N LEU A 119 -0.78 -28.26 3.67
CA LEU A 119 -2.11 -28.08 3.11
C LEU A 119 -2.84 -26.89 3.76
N VAL A 120 -2.66 -26.69 5.07
CA VAL A 120 -3.21 -25.54 5.79
C VAL A 120 -2.58 -24.23 5.28
N GLN A 121 -1.26 -24.18 5.10
CA GLN A 121 -0.57 -23.00 4.56
C GLN A 121 -0.99 -22.68 3.13
N LYS A 122 -1.15 -23.70 2.28
CA LYS A 122 -1.65 -23.52 0.90
C LYS A 122 -3.08 -22.95 0.90
N GLY A 123 -3.96 -23.48 1.73
CA GLY A 123 -5.33 -22.96 1.87
C GLY A 123 -5.36 -21.54 2.38
N LEU A 124 -4.53 -21.22 3.39
CA LEU A 124 -4.39 -19.85 3.90
C LEU A 124 -3.86 -18.89 2.84
N SER A 125 -2.84 -19.28 2.08
CA SER A 125 -2.29 -18.47 1.00
C SER A 125 -3.33 -18.19 -0.09
N ALA A 126 -4.07 -19.19 -0.52
CA ALA A 126 -5.15 -19.03 -1.50
C ALA A 126 -6.26 -18.10 -0.99
N TYR A 127 -6.60 -18.19 0.30
CA TYR A 127 -7.55 -17.25 0.94
C TYR A 127 -7.06 -15.82 0.92
N LEU A 128 -5.81 -15.57 1.31
CA LEU A 128 -5.22 -14.22 1.28
C LEU A 128 -5.15 -13.66 -0.14
N GLU A 129 -4.80 -14.50 -1.11
CA GLU A 129 -4.78 -14.12 -2.53
C GLU A 129 -6.18 -13.76 -3.04
N SER A 130 -7.21 -14.51 -2.66
CA SER A 130 -8.59 -14.17 -2.99
C SER A 130 -8.99 -12.78 -2.46
N LYS A 131 -8.53 -12.39 -1.25
CA LYS A 131 -8.77 -11.07 -0.68
C LYS A 131 -8.01 -9.97 -1.42
N ARG A 132 -6.75 -10.25 -1.83
CA ARG A 132 -5.94 -9.34 -2.64
C ARG A 132 -6.55 -9.11 -4.03
N ASN A 133 -7.18 -10.12 -4.60
CA ASN A 133 -7.85 -9.99 -5.91
C ASN A 133 -9.11 -9.11 -5.84
N VAL A 134 -9.79 -9.04 -4.71
CA VAL A 134 -10.92 -8.11 -4.51
C VAL A 134 -10.42 -6.68 -4.31
N PHE A 135 -9.48 -6.48 -3.39
CA PHE A 135 -8.86 -5.17 -3.16
C PHE A 135 -7.36 -5.25 -3.43
N THR A 136 -6.96 -4.84 -4.63
CA THR A 136 -5.59 -5.04 -5.14
C THR A 136 -4.52 -4.34 -4.31
N ARG A 137 -4.86 -3.25 -3.60
CA ARG A 137 -3.91 -2.53 -2.73
C ARG A 137 -3.49 -3.35 -1.50
N PHE A 138 -4.14 -4.47 -1.20
CA PHE A 138 -3.64 -5.43 -0.22
C PHE A 138 -2.33 -6.11 -0.60
N PHE A 139 -1.90 -6.03 -1.86
CA PHE A 139 -0.55 -6.45 -2.27
C PHE A 139 0.57 -5.61 -1.62
N PHE A 140 0.29 -4.41 -1.15
CA PHE A 140 1.22 -3.59 -0.36
C PHE A 140 1.36 -4.04 1.10
N LEU A 141 0.54 -4.98 1.55
CA LEU A 141 0.58 -5.54 2.91
C LEU A 141 1.27 -6.89 2.93
N SER A 142 2.05 -7.15 3.97
CA SER A 142 2.55 -8.49 4.26
C SER A 142 1.39 -9.44 4.61
N ASN A 143 1.65 -10.76 4.56
CA ASN A 143 0.64 -11.75 4.97
C ASN A 143 0.18 -11.54 6.42
N ASP A 144 1.12 -11.23 7.33
CA ASP A 144 0.82 -11.03 8.75
C ASP A 144 -0.03 -9.80 9.00
N GLU A 145 0.22 -8.71 8.26
CA GLU A 145 -0.58 -7.49 8.34
C GLU A 145 -2.00 -7.70 7.79
N LEU A 146 -2.11 -8.38 6.67
CA LEU A 146 -3.40 -8.72 6.09
C LEU A 146 -4.19 -9.66 7.01
N LEU A 147 -3.54 -10.68 7.59
CA LEU A 147 -4.15 -11.54 8.59
C LEU A 147 -4.59 -10.77 9.84
N SER A 148 -3.78 -9.81 10.31
CA SER A 148 -4.16 -8.95 11.44
C SER A 148 -5.46 -8.18 11.17
N ILE A 149 -5.62 -7.66 9.98
CA ILE A 149 -6.85 -6.98 9.55
C ILE A 149 -8.02 -7.97 9.50
N LEU A 150 -7.84 -9.11 8.82
CA LEU A 150 -8.89 -10.11 8.59
C LEU A 150 -9.32 -10.87 9.85
N SER A 151 -8.47 -10.93 10.87
CA SER A 151 -8.77 -11.59 12.15
C SER A 151 -9.56 -10.72 13.13
N GLN A 152 -9.77 -9.43 12.83
CA GLN A 152 -10.40 -8.45 13.71
C GLN A 152 -11.56 -7.72 13.02
N THR A 153 -12.36 -8.46 12.27
CA THR A 153 -13.46 -7.91 11.46
C THR A 153 -14.55 -7.17 12.26
N LYS A 154 -14.63 -7.39 13.58
CA LYS A 154 -15.59 -6.73 14.47
C LYS A 154 -15.22 -5.30 14.86
N ASP A 155 -13.96 -4.90 14.69
CA ASP A 155 -13.45 -3.59 15.08
C ASP A 155 -12.78 -2.92 13.88
N VAL A 156 -13.59 -2.19 13.12
CA VAL A 156 -13.12 -1.47 11.92
C VAL A 156 -12.05 -0.43 12.19
N THR A 157 -11.89 0.02 13.45
CA THR A 157 -10.86 1.00 13.81
C THR A 157 -9.45 0.41 13.73
N LYS A 158 -9.33 -0.91 13.80
CA LYS A 158 -8.05 -1.63 13.73
C LYS A 158 -7.41 -1.64 12.35
N VAL A 159 -8.15 -1.26 11.31
CA VAL A 159 -7.62 -1.06 9.96
C VAL A 159 -6.81 0.25 9.85
N GLN A 160 -7.06 1.24 10.72
CA GLN A 160 -6.42 2.56 10.70
C GLN A 160 -4.89 2.55 10.48
N PRO A 161 -4.08 1.73 11.20
CA PRO A 161 -2.63 1.73 11.02
C PRO A 161 -2.17 1.28 9.62
N HIS A 162 -3.02 0.56 8.90
CA HIS A 162 -2.70 -0.05 7.61
C HIS A 162 -3.12 0.83 6.42
N LEU A 163 -4.04 1.80 6.61
CA LEU A 163 -4.49 2.71 5.56
C LEU A 163 -3.34 3.43 4.85
N LYS A 164 -2.36 3.91 5.61
CA LYS A 164 -1.16 4.60 5.09
C LYS A 164 -0.25 3.75 4.20
N LYS A 165 -0.47 2.42 4.15
CA LYS A 165 0.24 1.50 3.24
C LYS A 165 -0.55 1.24 1.98
N CYS A 166 -1.87 1.24 2.08
CA CYS A 166 -2.78 1.02 0.95
C CYS A 166 -3.04 2.30 0.15
N PHE A 167 -2.95 3.48 0.80
CA PHE A 167 -3.22 4.77 0.18
C PHE A 167 -2.06 5.73 0.39
N GLU A 168 -1.72 6.49 -0.65
CA GLU A 168 -0.63 7.47 -0.56
C GLU A 168 -0.96 8.64 0.38
N GLY A 169 -2.16 9.21 0.24
CA GLY A 169 -2.59 10.39 0.99
C GLY A 169 -3.44 10.09 2.21
N ILE A 170 -4.15 8.97 2.27
CA ILE A 170 -5.02 8.64 3.40
C ILE A 170 -4.19 8.03 4.54
N ASN A 171 -3.98 8.80 5.60
CA ASN A 171 -3.32 8.30 6.81
C ASN A 171 -4.31 7.72 7.80
N ARG A 172 -5.51 8.31 7.89
CA ARG A 172 -6.62 7.88 8.74
C ARG A 172 -7.95 8.25 8.09
N VAL A 173 -9.02 7.62 8.59
CA VAL A 173 -10.40 8.04 8.33
C VAL A 173 -11.04 8.46 9.66
N SER A 174 -12.04 9.35 9.64
CA SER A 174 -12.87 9.60 10.82
C SER A 174 -14.17 8.81 10.74
N PHE A 175 -14.62 8.37 11.88
CA PHE A 175 -15.90 7.71 12.05
C PHE A 175 -16.90 8.68 12.66
N GLY A 176 -18.06 8.82 12.06
CA GLY A 176 -19.21 9.57 12.56
C GLY A 176 -20.15 8.70 13.41
N GLU A 177 -21.41 9.06 13.41
CA GLU A 177 -22.44 8.27 14.07
C GLU A 177 -22.54 6.87 13.43
N ASN A 178 -22.82 5.84 14.25
CA ASN A 178 -22.91 4.43 13.83
C ASN A 178 -21.63 3.87 13.18
N ASN A 179 -20.45 4.45 13.45
CA ASN A 179 -19.17 4.09 12.86
C ASN A 179 -19.11 4.27 11.32
N LEU A 180 -19.94 5.14 10.74
CA LEU A 180 -19.83 5.49 9.34
C LEU A 180 -18.53 6.24 9.05
N ILE A 181 -17.86 5.91 7.98
CA ILE A 181 -16.66 6.62 7.52
C ILE A 181 -17.13 7.88 6.79
N GLU A 182 -16.77 9.05 7.31
CA GLU A 182 -17.23 10.35 6.81
C GLU A 182 -16.12 11.20 6.18
N THR A 183 -14.87 11.05 6.65
CA THR A 183 -13.77 11.88 6.16
C THR A 183 -12.48 11.11 5.98
N MET A 184 -11.66 11.55 5.03
CA MET A 184 -10.27 11.17 4.89
C MET A 184 -9.37 12.20 5.59
N ILE A 185 -8.30 11.74 6.23
CA ILE A 185 -7.35 12.58 6.95
C ILE A 185 -5.94 12.26 6.47
N SER A 186 -5.22 13.26 5.97
CA SER A 186 -3.85 13.12 5.50
C SER A 186 -2.83 13.06 6.65
N ARG A 187 -1.56 12.79 6.32
CA ARG A 187 -0.44 12.84 7.28
C ARG A 187 -0.25 14.21 7.89
N GLU A 188 -0.51 15.27 7.11
CA GLU A 188 -0.45 16.68 7.51
C GLU A 188 -1.68 17.12 8.32
N LYS A 189 -2.62 16.19 8.56
CA LYS A 189 -3.89 16.43 9.25
C LYS A 189 -4.85 17.33 8.44
N GLU A 190 -4.74 17.34 7.12
CA GLU A 190 -5.79 17.87 6.27
C GLU A 190 -7.00 16.95 6.33
N VAL A 191 -8.18 17.50 6.48
CA VAL A 191 -9.45 16.77 6.54
C VAL A 191 -10.18 17.00 5.22
N MET A 192 -10.51 15.92 4.53
CA MET A 192 -11.33 15.93 3.31
C MET A 192 -12.59 15.12 3.54
N PRO A 193 -13.77 15.73 3.55
CA PRO A 193 -15.04 15.03 3.66
C PRO A 193 -15.25 14.09 2.46
N LEU A 194 -15.87 12.95 2.69
CA LEU A 194 -16.40 12.11 1.62
C LEU A 194 -17.69 12.69 1.08
N SER A 195 -17.94 12.53 -0.21
CA SER A 195 -19.21 12.94 -0.85
C SER A 195 -20.42 12.15 -0.33
N SER A 196 -20.17 10.91 0.09
CA SER A 196 -21.16 10.07 0.77
C SER A 196 -20.45 9.25 1.86
N PRO A 197 -21.07 9.04 3.03
CA PRO A 197 -20.49 8.21 4.08
C PRO A 197 -20.53 6.73 3.68
N ILE A 198 -19.54 5.95 4.18
CA ILE A 198 -19.43 4.51 3.94
C ILE A 198 -19.72 3.76 5.25
N ASP A 199 -20.54 2.70 5.18
CA ASP A 199 -20.79 1.82 6.32
C ASP A 199 -19.89 0.57 6.26
N PRO A 200 -18.80 0.52 7.04
CA PRO A 200 -17.89 -0.61 7.04
C PRO A 200 -18.45 -1.87 7.72
N ASN A 201 -19.64 -1.79 8.34
CA ASN A 201 -20.26 -2.92 9.01
C ASN A 201 -21.11 -3.79 8.07
N LEU A 202 -21.44 -3.28 6.88
CA LEU A 202 -22.30 -4.00 5.91
C LEU A 202 -21.57 -5.09 5.15
N SER A 203 -20.24 -5.00 5.04
CA SER A 203 -19.45 -5.89 4.19
C SER A 203 -18.09 -6.24 4.79
N GLY A 204 -17.39 -7.20 4.19
CA GLY A 204 -16.00 -7.51 4.56
C GLY A 204 -15.04 -6.34 4.29
N VAL A 205 -13.90 -6.37 4.97
CA VAL A 205 -12.90 -5.28 4.90
C VAL A 205 -12.44 -5.00 3.47
N GLU A 206 -12.30 -6.02 2.64
CA GLU A 206 -11.90 -5.90 1.24
C GLU A 206 -12.93 -5.10 0.40
N PHE A 207 -14.21 -5.21 0.71
CA PHE A 207 -15.27 -4.53 -0.02
C PHE A 207 -15.39 -3.05 0.38
N TRP A 208 -15.45 -2.74 1.68
CA TRP A 208 -15.53 -1.34 2.08
C TRP A 208 -14.22 -0.56 1.82
N MET A 209 -13.07 -1.26 1.76
CA MET A 209 -11.81 -0.64 1.32
C MET A 209 -11.84 -0.30 -0.18
N THR A 210 -12.47 -1.14 -1.00
CA THR A 210 -12.72 -0.84 -2.43
C THR A 210 -13.69 0.34 -2.55
N GLU A 211 -14.76 0.34 -1.77
CA GLU A 211 -15.71 1.46 -1.73
C GLU A 211 -15.04 2.77 -1.28
N LEU A 212 -14.11 2.70 -0.30
CA LEU A 212 -13.32 3.85 0.12
C LEU A 212 -12.43 4.38 -1.02
N GLU A 213 -11.82 3.49 -1.82
CA GLU A 213 -11.03 3.89 -2.99
C GLU A 213 -11.89 4.62 -4.03
N ASP A 214 -13.06 4.09 -4.34
CA ASP A 214 -13.99 4.70 -5.30
C ASP A 214 -14.54 6.02 -4.76
N MET A 215 -14.97 6.05 -3.51
CA MET A 215 -15.50 7.25 -2.87
C MET A 215 -14.43 8.33 -2.69
N MET A 216 -13.16 7.97 -2.48
CA MET A 216 -12.03 8.89 -2.50
C MET A 216 -11.95 9.63 -3.84
N ARG A 217 -11.99 8.89 -4.96
CA ARG A 217 -11.94 9.49 -6.31
C ARG A 217 -13.11 10.40 -6.58
N VAL A 218 -14.33 9.96 -6.24
CA VAL A 218 -15.55 10.76 -6.36
C VAL A 218 -15.45 12.04 -5.54
N SER A 219 -15.05 11.93 -4.27
CA SER A 219 -14.96 13.07 -3.36
C SER A 219 -13.92 14.10 -3.82
N VAL A 220 -12.74 13.66 -4.27
CA VAL A 220 -11.71 14.56 -4.81
C VAL A 220 -12.23 15.27 -6.06
N ARG A 221 -12.90 14.55 -6.96
CA ARG A 221 -13.51 15.13 -8.17
C ARG A 221 -14.54 16.21 -7.82
N ASP A 222 -15.49 15.89 -6.95
CA ASP A 222 -16.56 16.80 -6.54
C ASP A 222 -16.01 18.08 -5.86
N HIS A 223 -14.99 17.91 -5.02
CA HIS A 223 -14.32 19.05 -4.40
C HIS A 223 -13.53 19.90 -5.40
N CYS A 224 -12.92 19.27 -6.43
CA CYS A 224 -12.28 20.02 -7.53
C CYS A 224 -13.31 20.82 -8.32
N GLU A 225 -14.43 20.22 -8.70
CA GLU A 225 -15.54 20.88 -9.39
C GLU A 225 -16.04 22.12 -8.62
N GLN A 226 -16.39 21.91 -7.35
CA GLN A 226 -16.86 22.97 -6.47
C GLN A 226 -15.80 24.09 -6.29
N SER A 227 -14.51 23.73 -6.20
CA SER A 227 -13.41 24.67 -6.09
C SER A 227 -13.24 25.51 -7.36
N ILE A 228 -13.38 24.89 -8.55
CA ILE A 228 -13.35 25.59 -9.85
C ILE A 228 -14.47 26.63 -9.94
N GLN A 229 -15.69 26.24 -9.55
CA GLN A 229 -16.85 27.15 -9.55
C GLN A 229 -16.74 28.28 -8.51
N ASP A 230 -16.09 28.03 -7.37
CA ASP A 230 -15.91 29.00 -6.28
C ASP A 230 -14.77 29.99 -6.56
N TYR A 231 -13.79 29.66 -7.41
CA TYR A 231 -12.63 30.50 -7.75
C TYR A 231 -13.05 31.86 -8.30
N LEU A 232 -14.05 31.92 -9.17
CA LEU A 232 -14.55 33.16 -9.76
C LEU A 232 -15.40 34.00 -8.79
N LYS A 233 -15.88 33.41 -7.68
CA LYS A 233 -16.78 34.07 -6.71
C LYS A 233 -16.03 34.70 -5.53
N ARG A 234 -14.75 34.37 -5.36
CA ARG A 234 -13.94 34.80 -4.21
C ARG A 234 -12.61 35.43 -4.63
N SER A 235 -12.06 36.24 -3.76
CA SER A 235 -10.65 36.65 -3.93
C SER A 235 -9.74 35.42 -3.74
N ARG A 236 -8.71 35.29 -4.55
CA ARG A 236 -7.77 34.16 -4.57
C ARG A 236 -7.22 33.83 -3.16
N PRO A 237 -6.82 34.77 -2.29
CA PRO A 237 -6.39 34.49 -0.92
C PRO A 237 -7.44 33.81 -0.03
N LYS A 238 -8.73 34.14 -0.20
CA LYS A 238 -9.83 33.52 0.56
C LYS A 238 -10.17 32.15 0.01
N TRP A 239 -10.12 31.97 -1.30
CA TRP A 239 -10.35 30.73 -1.97
C TRP A 239 -9.28 29.68 -1.61
N MET A 240 -7.99 30.03 -1.64
CA MET A 240 -6.87 29.13 -1.27
C MET A 240 -6.95 28.57 0.15
N GLN A 241 -7.56 29.30 1.08
CA GLN A 241 -7.68 28.89 2.49
C GLN A 241 -8.92 28.03 2.77
N LYS A 242 -9.85 27.94 1.81
CA LYS A 242 -11.12 27.23 1.98
C LYS A 242 -11.04 25.78 1.53
N TRP A 243 -10.32 25.52 0.45
CA TRP A 243 -10.32 24.25 -0.24
C TRP A 243 -9.12 23.39 0.15
N PRO A 244 -9.24 22.03 0.07
CA PRO A 244 -8.11 21.14 0.26
C PRO A 244 -6.97 21.46 -0.72
N GLY A 245 -5.72 21.27 -0.26
CA GLY A 245 -4.53 21.68 -1.02
C GLY A 245 -4.49 21.11 -2.44
N MET A 246 -4.85 19.84 -2.61
CA MET A 246 -4.90 19.19 -3.92
C MET A 246 -5.93 19.84 -4.86
N CYS A 247 -7.11 20.19 -4.36
CA CYS A 247 -8.14 20.88 -5.15
C CYS A 247 -7.70 22.29 -5.53
N VAL A 248 -7.00 23.00 -4.62
CA VAL A 248 -6.41 24.33 -4.91
C VAL A 248 -5.40 24.24 -6.06
N LEU A 249 -4.52 23.24 -6.05
CA LEU A 249 -3.51 23.07 -7.10
C LEU A 249 -4.16 22.77 -8.46
N ASN A 250 -5.06 21.80 -8.52
CA ASN A 250 -5.74 21.41 -9.76
C ASN A 250 -6.56 22.56 -10.35
N CYS A 251 -7.34 23.22 -9.51
CA CYS A 251 -8.17 24.35 -9.93
C CYS A 251 -7.31 25.54 -10.42
N SER A 252 -6.20 25.83 -9.74
CA SER A 252 -5.26 26.88 -10.21
C SER A 252 -4.71 26.57 -11.59
N GLN A 253 -4.37 25.32 -11.89
CA GLN A 253 -3.89 24.89 -13.20
C GLN A 253 -4.98 24.97 -14.29
N VAL A 254 -6.22 24.60 -13.95
CA VAL A 254 -7.36 24.74 -14.89
C VAL A 254 -7.57 26.22 -15.28
N HIS A 255 -7.60 27.10 -14.27
CA HIS A 255 -7.79 28.55 -14.55
C HIS A 255 -6.60 29.15 -15.27
N TRP A 256 -5.35 28.79 -14.88
CA TRP A 256 -4.17 29.25 -15.62
C TRP A 256 -4.22 28.86 -17.09
N THR A 257 -4.55 27.60 -17.41
CA THR A 257 -4.69 27.13 -18.78
C THR A 257 -5.75 27.94 -19.55
N ALA A 258 -6.95 28.06 -18.97
CA ALA A 258 -8.06 28.79 -19.60
C ALA A 258 -7.76 30.29 -19.81
N GLU A 259 -7.16 30.96 -18.83
CA GLU A 259 -6.78 32.36 -18.89
C GLU A 259 -5.69 32.61 -19.93
N MET A 260 -4.66 31.74 -20.00
CA MET A 260 -3.59 31.81 -21.00
C MET A 260 -4.12 31.63 -22.42
N GLU A 261 -4.95 30.62 -22.66
CA GLU A 261 -5.55 30.38 -23.99
C GLU A 261 -6.50 31.52 -24.41
N SER A 262 -7.30 32.03 -23.47
CA SER A 262 -8.15 33.20 -23.73
C SER A 262 -7.32 34.45 -24.07
N ALA A 263 -6.21 34.66 -23.38
CA ALA A 263 -5.32 35.81 -23.62
C ALA A 263 -4.63 35.71 -24.99
N MET A 264 -4.12 34.53 -25.37
CA MET A 264 -3.54 34.27 -26.70
C MET A 264 -4.56 34.47 -27.80
N ASN A 265 -5.74 33.88 -27.69
CA ASN A 265 -6.79 33.95 -28.70
C ASN A 265 -7.32 35.36 -28.90
N LYS A 266 -7.40 36.20 -27.86
CA LYS A 266 -7.91 37.57 -27.95
C LYS A 266 -6.86 38.61 -28.37
N HIS A 267 -5.63 38.43 -27.94
CA HIS A 267 -4.61 39.51 -27.98
C HIS A 267 -3.24 39.01 -28.47
N GLY A 268 -3.07 37.75 -28.84
CA GLY A 268 -1.80 37.16 -29.26
C GLY A 268 -0.69 37.36 -28.22
N THR A 269 0.52 37.70 -28.65
CA THR A 269 1.68 37.94 -27.77
C THR A 269 1.42 38.97 -26.68
N LYS A 270 0.68 40.09 -26.98
CA LYS A 270 0.32 41.08 -25.99
C LYS A 270 -0.59 40.50 -24.87
N GLY A 271 -1.38 39.48 -25.18
CA GLY A 271 -2.15 38.74 -24.19
C GLY A 271 -1.25 38.01 -23.22
N VAL A 272 -0.23 37.30 -23.73
CA VAL A 272 0.76 36.57 -22.93
C VAL A 272 1.55 37.52 -22.02
N GLU A 273 1.94 38.70 -22.53
CA GLU A 273 2.61 39.77 -21.70
C GLU A 273 1.73 40.24 -20.54
N ARG A 274 0.43 40.45 -20.78
CA ARG A 274 -0.52 40.84 -19.71
C ARG A 274 -0.68 39.73 -18.66
N MET A 275 -0.72 38.49 -19.10
CA MET A 275 -0.77 37.34 -18.19
C MET A 275 0.48 37.28 -17.30
N LEU A 276 1.66 37.56 -17.83
CA LEU A 276 2.90 37.65 -17.05
C LEU A 276 2.80 38.70 -15.93
N GLU A 277 2.28 39.87 -16.21
CA GLU A 277 2.11 40.90 -15.18
C GLU A 277 1.07 40.51 -14.15
N GLN A 278 -0.03 39.88 -14.54
CA GLN A 278 -1.02 39.32 -13.61
C GLN A 278 -0.40 38.26 -12.69
N GLN A 279 0.39 37.34 -13.20
CA GLN A 279 1.06 36.30 -12.40
C GLN A 279 2.06 36.87 -11.42
N LYS A 280 2.84 37.88 -11.82
CA LYS A 280 3.74 38.64 -10.91
C LYS A 280 2.97 39.29 -9.73
N ALA A 281 1.83 39.89 -10.03
CA ALA A 281 0.97 40.48 -9.00
C ALA A 281 0.40 39.44 -8.04
N GLN A 282 -0.07 38.30 -8.57
CA GLN A 282 -0.57 37.17 -7.78
C GLN A 282 0.50 36.60 -6.85
N LEU A 283 1.75 36.41 -7.33
CA LEU A 283 2.88 35.99 -6.51
C LEU A 283 3.25 36.98 -5.41
N ALA A 284 3.19 38.30 -5.71
CA ALA A 284 3.41 39.33 -4.72
C ALA A 284 2.35 39.30 -3.60
N ASP A 285 1.09 39.05 -3.94
CA ASP A 285 0.01 38.92 -2.94
C ASP A 285 0.14 37.66 -2.13
N MET A 286 0.56 36.54 -2.71
CA MET A 286 0.88 35.32 -1.96
C MET A 286 2.03 35.53 -0.98
N THR A 287 3.07 36.26 -1.38
CA THR A 287 4.19 36.63 -0.49
C THR A 287 3.71 37.42 0.73
N LYS A 288 2.80 38.39 0.55
CA LYS A 288 2.17 39.12 1.64
C LYS A 288 1.37 38.23 2.57
N LEU A 289 0.60 37.28 1.98
CA LEU A 289 -0.22 36.33 2.72
C LEU A 289 0.63 35.37 3.59
N VAL A 290 1.73 34.84 3.05
CA VAL A 290 2.64 33.95 3.78
C VAL A 290 3.34 34.62 4.95
N ARG A 291 3.60 35.90 4.85
CA ARG A 291 4.16 36.74 5.97
C ARG A 291 3.17 36.95 7.11
N GLY A 292 1.88 36.75 6.87
CA GLY A 292 0.82 36.87 7.88
C GLY A 292 0.66 35.61 8.76
N LYS A 293 -0.34 35.66 9.65
CA LYS A 293 -0.74 34.49 10.47
C LYS A 293 -1.60 33.58 9.64
N LEU A 294 -1.11 32.36 9.39
CA LEU A 294 -1.80 31.27 8.67
C LEU A 294 -1.84 30.01 9.50
N GLN A 295 -2.92 29.26 9.37
CA GLN A 295 -2.97 27.89 9.88
C GLN A 295 -1.94 27.02 9.15
N LYS A 296 -1.44 25.96 9.80
CA LYS A 296 -0.38 25.11 9.28
C LYS A 296 -0.72 24.52 7.90
N ASN A 297 -1.93 23.96 7.75
CA ASN A 297 -2.36 23.34 6.48
C ASN A 297 -2.50 24.36 5.35
N ALA A 298 -3.06 25.54 5.65
CA ALA A 298 -3.14 26.63 4.69
C ALA A 298 -1.74 27.10 4.26
N ARG A 299 -0.78 27.20 5.18
CA ARG A 299 0.61 27.54 4.86
C ARG A 299 1.27 26.51 3.95
N THR A 300 1.04 25.21 4.18
CA THR A 300 1.56 24.12 3.34
C THR A 300 0.95 24.19 1.95
N ALA A 301 -0.38 24.34 1.83
CA ALA A 301 -1.08 24.45 0.55
C ALA A 301 -0.60 25.65 -0.27
N ILE A 302 -0.44 26.82 0.38
CA ILE A 302 0.07 28.04 -0.28
C ILE A 302 1.54 27.85 -0.69
N GLY A 303 2.35 27.13 0.10
CA GLY A 303 3.72 26.78 -0.26
C GLY A 303 3.77 25.92 -1.53
N ALA A 304 2.95 24.88 -1.61
CA ALA A 304 2.84 24.04 -2.79
C ALA A 304 2.32 24.82 -4.02
N LEU A 305 1.30 25.66 -3.83
CA LEU A 305 0.78 26.53 -4.90
C LEU A 305 1.83 27.53 -5.39
N THR A 306 2.66 28.09 -4.48
CA THR A 306 3.74 29.00 -4.88
C THR A 306 4.72 28.32 -5.85
N VAL A 307 5.05 27.06 -5.64
CA VAL A 307 5.93 26.30 -6.57
C VAL A 307 5.30 26.22 -7.96
N VAL A 308 4.00 25.90 -8.02
CA VAL A 308 3.26 25.80 -9.28
C VAL A 308 3.14 27.16 -9.98
N ASP A 309 2.82 28.21 -9.24
CA ASP A 309 2.69 29.58 -9.79
C ASP A 309 4.03 30.16 -10.27
N VAL A 310 5.13 29.86 -9.57
CA VAL A 310 6.49 30.25 -10.01
C VAL A 310 6.82 29.56 -11.33
N HIS A 311 6.53 28.26 -11.45
CA HIS A 311 6.71 27.53 -12.71
C HIS A 311 5.84 28.13 -13.81
N ALA A 312 4.56 28.38 -13.56
CA ALA A 312 3.65 29.01 -14.53
C ALA A 312 4.16 30.37 -15.01
N ARG A 313 4.70 31.20 -14.11
CA ARG A 313 5.36 32.47 -14.46
C ARG A 313 6.58 32.24 -15.34
N ASP A 314 7.45 31.31 -15.01
CA ASP A 314 8.69 31.06 -15.75
C ASP A 314 8.39 30.50 -17.15
N VAL A 315 7.38 29.64 -17.30
CA VAL A 315 6.82 29.25 -18.59
C VAL A 315 6.32 30.47 -19.36
N THR A 316 5.56 31.35 -18.74
CA THR A 316 5.03 32.56 -19.40
C THR A 316 6.15 33.50 -19.82
N ILE A 317 7.23 33.65 -19.05
CA ILE A 317 8.43 34.42 -19.44
C ILE A 317 9.03 33.83 -20.72
N LYS A 318 9.16 32.51 -20.80
CA LYS A 318 9.67 31.80 -21.98
C LYS A 318 8.76 32.04 -23.20
N LEU A 319 7.44 31.88 -23.05
CA LEU A 319 6.47 32.13 -24.12
C LEU A 319 6.53 33.57 -24.66
N VAL A 320 6.73 34.57 -23.79
CA VAL A 320 6.93 35.98 -24.21
C VAL A 320 8.23 36.12 -25.00
N SER A 321 9.34 35.56 -24.52
CA SER A 321 10.65 35.64 -25.21
C SER A 321 10.65 34.99 -26.59
N GLU A 322 9.89 33.91 -26.75
CA GLU A 322 9.73 33.18 -28.01
C GLU A 322 8.59 33.74 -28.89
N LYS A 323 7.93 34.83 -28.47
CA LYS A 323 6.85 35.54 -29.15
C LYS A 323 5.67 34.64 -29.50
N VAL A 324 5.34 33.68 -28.64
CA VAL A 324 4.19 32.80 -28.80
C VAL A 324 2.90 33.65 -28.87
N SER A 325 2.05 33.32 -29.83
CA SER A 325 0.84 34.07 -30.09
C SER A 325 -0.41 33.21 -30.29
N SER A 326 -0.24 31.92 -30.47
CA SER A 326 -1.30 30.96 -30.76
C SER A 326 -1.29 29.79 -29.78
N THR A 327 -2.47 29.28 -29.49
CA THR A 327 -2.66 28.04 -28.75
C THR A 327 -2.15 26.78 -29.49
N ASN A 328 -1.81 26.93 -30.77
CA ASN A 328 -1.25 25.85 -31.60
C ASN A 328 0.28 25.87 -31.65
N ASP A 329 0.93 26.88 -31.05
CA ASP A 329 2.38 26.96 -30.99
C ASP A 329 2.95 25.84 -30.15
N PHE A 330 4.02 25.17 -30.58
CA PHE A 330 4.59 24.01 -29.93
C PHE A 330 5.04 24.31 -28.49
N GLU A 331 5.57 25.48 -28.24
CA GLU A 331 6.03 25.95 -26.94
C GLU A 331 4.89 25.95 -25.90
N TRP A 332 3.66 26.28 -26.33
CA TRP A 332 2.45 26.16 -25.51
C TRP A 332 1.96 24.71 -25.43
N LEU A 333 1.88 24.02 -26.55
CA LEU A 333 1.41 22.62 -26.60
C LEU A 333 2.27 21.67 -25.76
N SER A 334 3.57 21.94 -25.64
CA SER A 334 4.51 21.17 -24.83
C SER A 334 4.35 21.34 -23.31
N GLN A 335 3.54 22.31 -22.86
CA GLN A 335 3.25 22.51 -21.44
C GLN A 335 2.16 21.55 -20.96
N MET A 336 2.20 21.21 -19.66
CA MET A 336 1.16 20.44 -19.02
C MET A 336 -0.06 21.32 -18.75
N ARG A 337 -1.15 21.07 -19.46
CA ARG A 337 -2.35 21.88 -19.47
C ARG A 337 -3.51 21.13 -18.86
N TYR A 338 -4.30 21.79 -18.02
CA TYR A 338 -5.42 21.20 -17.30
C TYR A 338 -6.72 21.78 -17.80
N TYR A 339 -7.69 20.92 -18.11
CA TYR A 339 -8.99 21.29 -18.66
C TYR A 339 -10.12 20.68 -17.86
N TRP A 340 -11.13 21.45 -17.52
CA TRP A 340 -12.39 20.95 -17.02
C TRP A 340 -13.35 20.84 -18.21
N GLN A 341 -13.58 19.63 -18.69
CA GLN A 341 -14.39 19.34 -19.88
C GLN A 341 -15.17 18.05 -19.65
N GLU A 342 -16.42 17.99 -20.16
CA GLU A 342 -17.27 16.80 -20.05
C GLU A 342 -17.49 16.38 -18.57
N ASP A 343 -17.64 17.38 -17.69
CA ASP A 343 -17.76 17.20 -16.24
C ASP A 343 -16.60 16.44 -15.60
N ASP A 344 -15.40 16.49 -16.21
CA ASP A 344 -14.22 15.82 -15.72
C ASP A 344 -12.94 16.66 -15.92
N LEU A 345 -11.88 16.33 -15.18
CA LEU A 345 -10.57 16.97 -15.25
C LEU A 345 -9.67 16.20 -16.20
N TRP A 346 -9.23 16.87 -17.25
CA TRP A 346 -8.32 16.33 -18.26
C TRP A 346 -6.96 17.01 -18.21
N VAL A 347 -5.91 16.22 -18.37
CA VAL A 347 -4.53 16.71 -18.48
C VAL A 347 -4.04 16.44 -19.90
N GLN A 348 -3.50 17.49 -20.54
CA GLN A 348 -2.98 17.40 -21.92
C GLN A 348 -1.55 17.91 -22.00
N MET A 349 -0.75 17.23 -22.82
CA MET A 349 0.61 17.64 -23.14
C MET A 349 0.96 17.14 -24.55
N VAL A 350 1.27 18.06 -25.45
CA VAL A 350 1.37 17.79 -26.90
C VAL A 350 0.08 17.11 -27.42
N ALA A 351 0.17 15.89 -27.95
CA ALA A 351 -0.96 15.11 -28.42
C ALA A 351 -1.59 14.22 -27.34
N ALA A 352 -0.88 13.99 -26.23
CA ALA A 352 -1.36 13.14 -25.17
C ALA A 352 -2.48 13.80 -24.36
N ARG A 353 -3.60 13.09 -24.18
CA ARG A 353 -4.74 13.50 -23.34
C ARG A 353 -5.11 12.37 -22.39
N ARG A 354 -5.11 12.65 -21.09
CA ARG A 354 -5.43 11.67 -20.06
C ARG A 354 -6.41 12.24 -19.02
N PRO A 355 -7.37 11.42 -18.53
CA PRO A 355 -8.21 11.83 -17.42
C PRO A 355 -7.35 11.92 -16.14
N TYR A 356 -7.70 12.83 -15.25
CA TYR A 356 -7.07 12.95 -13.94
C TYR A 356 -7.52 11.81 -13.02
N GLY A 357 -6.61 11.15 -12.35
CA GLY A 357 -6.93 9.91 -11.61
C GLY A 357 -7.56 10.12 -10.24
N TYR A 358 -7.62 11.35 -9.73
CA TYR A 358 -8.24 11.72 -8.44
C TYR A 358 -7.76 10.93 -7.22
N GLU A 359 -6.55 10.36 -7.28
CA GLU A 359 -5.94 9.79 -6.07
C GLU A 359 -5.70 10.91 -5.05
N TYR A 360 -6.20 10.74 -3.83
CA TYR A 360 -5.96 11.71 -2.77
C TYR A 360 -4.50 11.63 -2.30
N LEU A 361 -3.76 12.71 -2.49
CA LEU A 361 -2.34 12.82 -2.15
C LEU A 361 -2.08 13.65 -0.90
N GLY A 362 -3.15 14.15 -0.27
CA GLY A 362 -3.04 15.04 0.89
C GLY A 362 -2.48 16.42 0.52
N ASN A 363 -1.94 17.09 1.51
CA ASN A 363 -1.39 18.43 1.40
C ASN A 363 0.13 18.41 1.62
N SER A 364 0.84 17.68 0.75
CA SER A 364 2.30 17.55 0.78
C SER A 364 3.00 18.68 0.01
N PHE A 365 4.25 18.94 0.36
CA PHE A 365 5.10 19.87 -0.40
C PHE A 365 5.32 19.32 -1.82
N ARG A 366 5.36 20.24 -2.80
CA ARG A 366 5.68 19.91 -4.20
C ARG A 366 7.15 20.13 -4.47
N LEU A 367 7.72 19.26 -5.31
CA LEU A 367 9.06 19.47 -5.83
C LEU A 367 9.07 20.67 -6.77
N VAL A 368 10.18 21.41 -6.75
CA VAL A 368 10.41 22.53 -7.69
C VAL A 368 10.44 21.97 -9.10
N ILE A 369 9.67 22.57 -10.00
CA ILE A 369 9.62 22.19 -11.40
C ILE A 369 10.78 22.89 -12.12
N THR A 370 11.61 22.11 -12.77
CA THR A 370 12.76 22.55 -13.55
C THR A 370 12.62 22.13 -15.02
N PRO A 371 13.40 22.68 -15.96
CA PRO A 371 13.39 22.21 -17.34
C PRO A 371 13.65 20.71 -17.51
N LEU A 372 14.36 20.09 -16.54
CA LEU A 372 14.58 18.63 -16.53
C LEU A 372 13.31 17.88 -16.17
N THR A 373 12.58 18.32 -15.14
CA THR A 373 11.30 17.71 -14.75
C THR A 373 10.23 17.89 -15.84
N ASP A 374 10.23 18.99 -16.55
CA ASP A 374 9.35 19.22 -17.73
C ASP A 374 9.60 18.17 -18.82
N LYS A 375 10.87 17.86 -19.11
CA LYS A 375 11.24 16.79 -20.05
C LYS A 375 10.78 15.42 -19.55
N CYS A 376 10.90 15.14 -18.24
CA CYS A 376 10.37 13.91 -17.67
C CYS A 376 8.84 13.80 -17.84
N TYR A 377 8.11 14.86 -17.58
CA TYR A 377 6.65 14.89 -17.78
C TYR A 377 6.28 14.68 -19.26
N LEU A 378 7.00 15.33 -20.17
CA LEU A 378 6.78 15.15 -21.59
C LEU A 378 7.00 13.70 -22.03
N THR A 379 8.06 13.07 -21.53
CA THR A 379 8.38 11.66 -21.84
C THR A 379 7.33 10.72 -21.25
N LEU A 380 6.94 10.92 -19.99
CA LEU A 380 5.93 10.08 -19.32
C LEU A 380 4.55 10.21 -19.98
N MET A 381 4.11 11.42 -20.30
CA MET A 381 2.83 11.63 -20.99
C MET A 381 2.83 11.00 -22.40
N GLY A 382 3.95 11.13 -23.13
CA GLY A 382 4.12 10.48 -24.43
C GLY A 382 4.11 8.95 -24.32
N ALA A 383 4.80 8.38 -23.34
CA ALA A 383 4.81 6.93 -23.11
C ALA A 383 3.40 6.40 -22.76
N LEU A 384 2.67 7.09 -21.88
CA LEU A 384 1.28 6.74 -21.54
C LEU A 384 0.35 6.80 -22.77
N GLU A 385 0.57 7.75 -23.70
CA GLU A 385 -0.22 7.86 -24.93
C GLU A 385 0.05 6.70 -25.89
N MET A 386 1.32 6.29 -26.00
CA MET A 386 1.74 5.19 -26.85
C MET A 386 1.53 3.80 -26.24
N ILE A 387 1.07 3.73 -24.98
CA ILE A 387 0.89 2.48 -24.24
C ILE A 387 2.24 1.71 -24.11
N LEU A 388 3.31 2.44 -23.81
CA LEU A 388 4.66 1.92 -23.62
C LEU A 388 4.94 1.67 -22.13
#